data_91f08cbfde92b6fd7a8397df9ab0240b
#
_entry.id   91f08cbfde92b6fd7a8397df9ab0240b
#
_cell.length_a   1.000
_cell.length_b   1.000
_cell.length_c   1.000
_cell.angle_alpha   90.00
_cell.angle_beta   90.00
_cell.angle_gamma   90.00
#
_symmetry.space_group_name_H-M   'P 1'
#
loop_
_entity.id
_entity.type
_entity.pdbx_description
1 polymer ?
#
loop_
_entity_poly.entity_id
_entity_poly.type
_entity_poly.pdbx_seq_one_letter_code
_entity_poly.pdbx_strand_id
1 'polypeptide(L)'
;MTFELIPLKNLEDQIPFIPTGSTVSMTCSPVRTIEDTLDPCERLGNYGFSTIPHIAARMVEGEAHVDQIVARITGLGIRRVFVIGGDAEPHGPFTDAASFLRSFLARKPDIDVVGIGSYPDGHGTIPDDALISALLEKQEIITEAGLEGYMSTQMCLDHQKIGSWLAERRSAGVTLPCHLGVPGAVDRTRLLTISLRLGIGH
;
A
#
# COMPACT_ATOMS: atom_id res chain seq x y z
N MET A 1 4.82 -3.41 -14.20
CA MET A 1 3.52 -3.87 -13.65
C MET A 1 3.81 -4.54 -12.32
N THR A 2 3.01 -4.28 -11.29
CA THR A 2 3.12 -4.91 -9.97
C THR A 2 1.92 -5.84 -9.78
N PHE A 3 2.16 -7.06 -9.34
CA PHE A 3 1.09 -7.99 -8.95
C PHE A 3 0.80 -7.82 -7.47
N GLU A 4 -0.46 -7.55 -7.12
CA GLU A 4 -0.87 -7.46 -5.72
C GLU A 4 -1.43 -8.81 -5.27
N LEU A 5 -0.86 -9.34 -4.20
CA LEU A 5 -1.25 -10.62 -3.60
C LEU A 5 -1.82 -10.42 -2.20
N ILE A 6 -2.77 -11.26 -1.86
CA ILE A 6 -3.36 -11.33 -0.52
C ILE A 6 -2.76 -12.52 0.20
N PRO A 7 -2.37 -12.42 1.48
CA PRO A 7 -1.76 -13.52 2.24
C PRO A 7 -2.80 -14.59 2.61
N LEU A 8 -3.34 -15.28 1.61
CA LEU A 8 -4.27 -16.39 1.75
C LEU A 8 -3.54 -17.73 1.85
N LYS A 9 -4.25 -18.78 2.33
CA LYS A 9 -3.67 -20.13 2.48
C LYS A 9 -3.16 -20.74 1.16
N ASN A 10 -3.75 -20.33 0.03
CA ASN A 10 -3.38 -20.77 -1.31
C ASN A 10 -2.43 -19.83 -2.05
N LEU A 11 -1.70 -18.97 -1.32
CA LEU A 11 -0.74 -18.02 -1.91
C LEU A 11 0.29 -18.76 -2.78
N GLU A 12 0.85 -19.85 -2.28
CA GLU A 12 1.88 -20.65 -2.98
C GLU A 12 1.37 -21.20 -4.33
N ASP A 13 0.07 -21.50 -4.43
CA ASP A 13 -0.54 -21.99 -5.66
C ASP A 13 -0.58 -20.92 -6.77
N GLN A 14 -0.42 -19.65 -6.42
CA GLN A 14 -0.44 -18.53 -7.37
C GLN A 14 0.94 -18.23 -7.96
N ILE A 15 2.01 -18.61 -7.28
CA ILE A 15 3.40 -18.30 -7.66
C ILE A 15 3.72 -18.75 -9.10
N PRO A 16 3.35 -19.97 -9.55
CA PRO A 16 3.66 -20.44 -10.91
C PRO A 16 3.04 -19.59 -12.03
N PHE A 17 2.00 -18.80 -11.72
CA PHE A 17 1.31 -17.95 -12.71
C PHE A 17 1.88 -16.53 -12.79
N ILE A 18 2.82 -16.18 -11.91
CA ILE A 18 3.46 -14.86 -11.89
C ILE A 18 4.78 -14.96 -12.68
N PRO A 19 4.98 -14.10 -13.69
CA PRO A 19 6.23 -14.11 -14.45
C PRO A 19 7.45 -13.91 -13.55
N THR A 20 8.48 -14.71 -13.75
CA THR A 20 9.73 -14.64 -12.97
C THR A 20 10.33 -13.23 -13.02
N GLY A 21 10.85 -12.76 -11.87
CA GLY A 21 11.44 -11.42 -11.75
C GLY A 21 10.42 -10.29 -11.67
N SER A 22 9.12 -10.61 -11.56
CA SER A 22 8.08 -9.59 -11.35
C SER A 22 8.23 -8.88 -10.01
N THR A 23 7.66 -7.68 -9.95
CA THR A 23 7.41 -7.00 -8.67
C THR A 23 6.07 -7.47 -8.11
N VAL A 24 6.06 -7.85 -6.84
CA VAL A 24 4.88 -8.35 -6.12
C VAL A 24 4.65 -7.51 -4.87
N SER A 25 3.46 -6.95 -4.72
CA SER A 25 3.06 -6.32 -3.46
C SER A 25 2.21 -7.28 -2.61
N MET A 26 2.47 -7.28 -1.31
CA MET A 26 1.77 -8.13 -0.37
C MET A 26 0.86 -7.27 0.51
N THR A 27 -0.46 -7.47 0.41
CA THR A 27 -1.42 -6.73 1.22
C THR A 27 -1.36 -7.15 2.69
N CYS A 28 -1.72 -6.22 3.58
CA CYS A 28 -1.99 -6.54 4.98
C CYS A 28 -3.48 -6.81 5.21
N SER A 29 -3.79 -7.41 6.34
CA SER A 29 -5.17 -7.73 6.75
C SER A 29 -5.38 -7.30 8.21
N PRO A 30 -6.51 -6.63 8.55
CA PRO A 30 -6.76 -6.15 9.92
C PRO A 30 -6.87 -7.26 10.98
N VAL A 31 -7.00 -8.52 10.56
CA VAL A 31 -7.06 -9.70 11.45
C VAL A 31 -5.73 -10.45 11.55
N ARG A 32 -4.64 -9.84 11.09
CA ARG A 32 -3.29 -10.41 11.07
C ARG A 32 -2.29 -9.41 11.64
N THR A 33 -1.01 -9.81 11.74
CA THR A 33 0.09 -8.95 12.18
C THR A 33 0.87 -8.37 10.98
N ILE A 34 1.80 -7.47 11.25
CA ILE A 34 2.76 -6.97 10.24
C ILE A 34 3.68 -8.12 9.77
N GLU A 35 4.05 -9.02 10.68
CA GLU A 35 4.88 -10.19 10.39
C GLU A 35 4.19 -11.13 9.39
N ASP A 36 2.87 -11.32 9.51
CA ASP A 36 2.06 -12.07 8.55
C ASP A 36 2.10 -11.50 7.13
N THR A 37 2.55 -10.25 6.97
CA THR A 37 2.80 -9.60 5.68
C THR A 37 4.27 -9.74 5.25
N LEU A 38 5.21 -9.64 6.20
CA LEU A 38 6.66 -9.72 5.92
C LEU A 38 7.13 -11.15 5.63
N ASP A 39 6.59 -12.15 6.32
CA ASP A 39 6.96 -13.56 6.10
C ASP A 39 6.66 -14.07 4.67
N PRO A 40 5.50 -13.79 4.06
CA PRO A 40 5.30 -14.05 2.64
C PRO A 40 6.26 -13.27 1.73
N CYS A 41 6.62 -12.03 2.06
CA CYS A 41 7.59 -11.26 1.29
C CYS A 41 8.97 -11.94 1.26
N GLU A 42 9.42 -12.48 2.41
CA GLU A 42 10.66 -13.26 2.48
C GLU A 42 10.60 -14.49 1.55
N ARG A 43 9.52 -15.29 1.65
CA ARG A 43 9.34 -16.47 0.78
C ARG A 43 9.33 -16.10 -0.69
N LEU A 44 8.58 -15.05 -1.09
CA LEU A 44 8.54 -14.58 -2.47
C LEU A 44 9.89 -14.05 -2.95
N GLY A 45 10.65 -13.37 -2.07
CA GLY A 45 12.02 -12.97 -2.36
C GLY A 45 12.93 -14.17 -2.70
N ASN A 46 12.78 -15.30 -1.99
CA ASN A 46 13.51 -16.52 -2.27
C ASN A 46 13.15 -17.16 -3.63
N TYR A 47 11.94 -16.87 -4.18
CA TYR A 47 11.56 -17.22 -5.54
C TYR A 47 12.05 -16.23 -6.61
N GLY A 48 12.79 -15.18 -6.21
CA GLY A 48 13.37 -14.18 -7.12
C GLY A 48 12.43 -13.03 -7.48
N PHE A 49 11.36 -12.81 -6.70
CA PHE A 49 10.49 -11.64 -6.87
C PHE A 49 11.02 -10.42 -6.09
N SER A 50 10.82 -9.22 -6.65
CA SER A 50 10.97 -7.98 -5.90
C SER A 50 9.70 -7.74 -5.09
N THR A 51 9.80 -7.69 -3.77
CA THR A 51 8.61 -7.61 -2.90
C THR A 51 8.37 -6.22 -2.35
N ILE A 52 7.09 -5.85 -2.20
CA ILE A 52 6.62 -4.60 -1.61
C ILE A 52 5.62 -4.95 -0.50
N PRO A 53 6.01 -5.00 0.78
CA PRO A 53 5.07 -5.20 1.87
C PRO A 53 4.17 -3.98 2.05
N HIS A 54 2.86 -4.21 2.25
CA HIS A 54 1.97 -3.19 2.77
C HIS A 54 2.13 -3.12 4.29
N ILE A 55 2.33 -1.92 4.81
CA ILE A 55 2.43 -1.66 6.24
C ILE A 55 1.25 -0.79 6.64
N ALA A 56 0.35 -1.34 7.45
CA ALA A 56 -0.77 -0.62 8.00
C ALA A 56 -0.37 0.05 9.32
N ALA A 57 -0.36 1.38 9.35
CA ALA A 57 0.06 2.18 10.50
C ALA A 57 -0.65 1.77 11.80
N ARG A 58 -1.97 1.57 11.75
CA ARG A 58 -2.79 1.19 12.91
C ARG A 58 -2.48 -0.18 13.51
N MET A 59 -1.75 -1.04 12.78
CA MET A 59 -1.30 -2.34 13.27
C MET A 59 0.06 -2.27 13.96
N VAL A 60 0.71 -1.12 13.98
CA VAL A 60 2.04 -0.94 14.59
C VAL A 60 1.86 -0.54 16.05
N GLU A 61 2.42 -1.34 16.96
CA GLU A 61 2.19 -1.25 18.41
C GLU A 61 2.94 -0.09 19.09
N GLY A 62 4.02 0.42 18.47
CA GLY A 62 4.81 1.51 19.02
C GLY A 62 6.19 1.63 18.40
N GLU A 63 7.02 2.50 18.97
CA GLU A 63 8.34 2.82 18.44
C GLU A 63 9.27 1.59 18.36
N ALA A 64 9.24 0.72 19.39
CA ALA A 64 10.01 -0.52 19.38
C ALA A 64 9.61 -1.47 18.24
N HIS A 65 8.30 -1.51 17.90
CA HIS A 65 7.81 -2.28 16.78
C HIS A 65 8.26 -1.66 15.44
N VAL A 66 8.33 -0.32 15.33
CA VAL A 66 8.94 0.35 14.16
C VAL A 66 10.39 -0.08 13.98
N ASP A 67 11.16 -0.15 15.06
CA ASP A 67 12.57 -0.61 15.01
C ASP A 67 12.67 -2.05 14.47
N GLN A 68 11.78 -2.94 14.92
CA GLN A 68 11.70 -4.33 14.44
C GLN A 68 11.34 -4.41 12.96
N ILE A 69 10.36 -3.63 12.50
CA ILE A 69 9.95 -3.54 11.10
C ILE A 69 11.11 -3.08 10.23
N VAL A 70 11.82 -2.02 10.63
CA VAL A 70 13.00 -1.50 9.91
C VAL A 70 14.09 -2.56 9.82
N ALA A 71 14.42 -3.22 10.94
CA ALA A 71 15.43 -4.27 10.96
C ALA A 71 15.03 -5.45 10.04
N ARG A 72 13.78 -5.87 10.05
CA ARG A 72 13.28 -6.95 9.21
C ARG A 72 13.32 -6.60 7.72
N ILE A 73 12.84 -5.41 7.33
CA ILE A 73 12.87 -4.92 5.95
C ILE A 73 14.30 -4.85 5.43
N THR A 74 15.22 -4.30 6.23
CA THR A 74 16.64 -4.22 5.89
C THR A 74 17.28 -5.62 5.76
N GLY A 75 17.00 -6.52 6.70
CA GLY A 75 17.50 -7.90 6.69
C GLY A 75 17.04 -8.72 5.50
N LEU A 76 15.84 -8.41 4.97
CA LEU A 76 15.28 -9.03 3.77
C LEU A 76 15.72 -8.36 2.46
N GLY A 77 16.50 -7.29 2.51
CA GLY A 77 16.89 -6.51 1.32
C GLY A 77 15.72 -5.85 0.58
N ILE A 78 14.61 -5.60 1.29
CA ILE A 78 13.43 -4.95 0.71
C ILE A 78 13.72 -3.47 0.51
N ARG A 79 13.62 -3.01 -0.74
CA ARG A 79 13.93 -1.62 -1.13
C ARG A 79 12.68 -0.74 -1.30
N ARG A 80 11.48 -1.34 -1.23
CA ARG A 80 10.20 -0.66 -1.49
C ARG A 80 9.18 -1.07 -0.45
N VAL A 81 8.43 -0.11 0.08
CA VAL A 81 7.32 -0.34 0.99
C VAL A 81 6.07 0.36 0.51
N PHE A 82 4.91 -0.13 0.90
CA PHE A 82 3.63 0.53 0.64
C PHE A 82 2.94 0.80 1.98
N VAL A 83 2.66 2.07 2.27
CA VAL A 83 2.16 2.47 3.59
C VAL A 83 0.72 2.95 3.50
N ILE A 84 -0.13 2.37 4.34
CA ILE A 84 -1.55 2.73 4.49
C ILE A 84 -1.88 3.01 5.96
N GLY A 85 -3.01 3.68 6.20
CA GLY A 85 -3.53 3.84 7.56
C GLY A 85 -3.97 2.50 8.16
N GLY A 86 -4.69 1.71 7.38
CA GLY A 86 -5.29 0.44 7.78
C GLY A 86 -6.70 0.60 8.36
N ASP A 87 -7.47 -0.50 8.37
CA ASP A 87 -8.88 -0.53 8.78
C ASP A 87 -9.07 -1.05 10.22
N ALA A 88 -7.98 -1.49 10.86
CA ALA A 88 -8.00 -1.94 12.26
C ALA A 88 -8.17 -0.76 13.22
N GLU A 89 -8.67 -1.04 14.43
CA GLU A 89 -8.47 -0.11 15.55
C GLU A 89 -6.96 0.03 15.82
N PRO A 90 -6.49 1.23 16.20
CA PRO A 90 -5.06 1.44 16.45
C PRO A 90 -4.55 0.54 17.58
N HIS A 91 -3.51 -0.25 17.32
CA HIS A 91 -2.82 -1.07 18.32
C HIS A 91 -1.79 -0.25 19.13
N GLY A 92 -1.45 0.94 18.66
CA GLY A 92 -0.44 1.82 19.24
C GLY A 92 -0.68 3.29 18.91
N PRO A 93 0.36 4.13 18.92
CA PRO A 93 0.23 5.58 18.75
C PRO A 93 -0.08 6.02 17.31
N PHE A 94 0.06 5.13 16.32
CA PHE A 94 -0.07 5.49 14.92
C PHE A 94 -1.52 5.34 14.44
N THR A 95 -2.21 6.44 14.25
CA THR A 95 -3.62 6.48 13.83
C THR A 95 -3.81 6.58 12.32
N ASP A 96 -2.76 6.98 11.59
CA ASP A 96 -2.74 7.19 10.15
C ASP A 96 -1.35 6.92 9.53
N ALA A 97 -1.29 6.89 8.20
CA ALA A 97 -0.07 6.59 7.47
C ALA A 97 1.02 7.66 7.64
N ALA A 98 0.66 8.94 7.81
CA ALA A 98 1.63 10.02 7.93
C ALA A 98 2.38 9.95 9.26
N SER A 99 1.67 9.71 10.37
CA SER A 99 2.27 9.54 11.70
C SER A 99 3.28 8.38 11.74
N PHE A 100 2.91 7.24 11.13
CA PHE A 100 3.84 6.11 11.00
C PHE A 100 5.02 6.45 10.09
N LEU A 101 4.80 7.05 8.91
CA LEU A 101 5.88 7.41 7.98
C LEU A 101 6.94 8.30 8.63
N ARG A 102 6.53 9.31 9.42
CA ARG A 102 7.48 10.17 10.13
C ARG A 102 8.38 9.38 11.07
N SER A 103 7.81 8.49 11.87
CA SER A 103 8.56 7.63 12.79
C SER A 103 9.45 6.63 12.04
N PHE A 104 8.91 5.98 11.01
CA PHE A 104 9.62 4.98 10.20
C PHE A 104 10.82 5.57 9.46
N LEU A 105 10.62 6.71 8.76
CA LEU A 105 11.67 7.36 7.96
C LEU A 105 12.72 8.07 8.82
N ALA A 106 12.39 8.49 10.05
CA ALA A 106 13.36 9.02 10.99
C ALA A 106 14.48 7.99 11.33
N ARG A 107 14.21 6.70 11.17
CA ARG A 107 15.17 5.61 11.34
C ARG A 107 16.09 5.36 10.13
N LYS A 108 15.85 6.09 9.04
CA LYS A 108 16.61 5.98 7.78
C LYS A 108 16.70 4.53 7.30
N PRO A 109 15.55 3.84 7.11
CA PRO A 109 15.57 2.48 6.59
C PRO A 109 16.25 2.44 5.22
N ASP A 110 16.90 1.31 4.90
CA ASP A 110 17.59 1.12 3.62
C ASP A 110 16.59 0.80 2.49
N ILE A 111 15.75 1.78 2.15
CA ILE A 111 14.75 1.71 1.08
C ILE A 111 14.94 2.84 0.08
N ASP A 112 14.42 2.66 -1.13
CA ASP A 112 14.47 3.65 -2.21
C ASP A 112 13.11 4.29 -2.47
N VAL A 113 12.01 3.56 -2.25
CA VAL A 113 10.68 3.94 -2.73
C VAL A 113 9.61 3.70 -1.67
N VAL A 114 8.73 4.68 -1.51
CA VAL A 114 7.51 4.58 -0.69
C VAL A 114 6.27 4.73 -1.56
N GLY A 115 5.41 3.70 -1.56
CA GLY A 115 4.07 3.77 -2.13
C GLY A 115 3.03 4.17 -1.08
N ILE A 116 1.99 4.88 -1.51
CA ILE A 116 0.85 5.26 -0.66
C ILE A 116 -0.48 5.04 -1.38
N GLY A 117 -1.54 4.79 -0.61
CA GLY A 117 -2.89 4.58 -1.17
C GLY A 117 -3.57 5.88 -1.60
N SER A 118 -4.43 5.77 -2.63
CA SER A 118 -5.28 6.85 -3.12
C SER A 118 -6.63 6.30 -3.62
N TYR A 119 -7.67 7.13 -3.68
CA TYR A 119 -9.06 6.68 -3.78
C TYR A 119 -9.85 7.50 -4.82
N PRO A 120 -9.87 7.10 -6.10
CA PRO A 120 -10.66 7.81 -7.13
C PRO A 120 -12.17 7.79 -6.90
N ASP A 121 -12.68 6.71 -6.29
CA ASP A 121 -14.10 6.59 -5.91
C ASP A 121 -14.44 7.24 -4.56
N GLY A 122 -13.44 7.89 -3.92
CA GLY A 122 -13.56 8.36 -2.56
C GLY A 122 -13.32 7.24 -1.55
N HIS A 123 -13.56 7.52 -0.27
CA HIS A 123 -13.43 6.57 0.83
C HIS A 123 -14.70 6.60 1.69
N GLY A 124 -15.17 5.45 2.12
CA GLY A 124 -16.46 5.34 2.83
C GLY A 124 -16.57 6.15 4.13
N THR A 125 -15.44 6.44 4.78
CA THR A 125 -15.41 7.12 6.08
C THR A 125 -14.52 8.36 6.13
N ILE A 126 -13.71 8.62 5.08
CA ILE A 126 -12.79 9.76 5.06
C ILE A 126 -13.27 10.77 4.02
N PRO A 127 -13.55 12.03 4.42
CA PRO A 127 -13.94 13.09 3.49
C PRO A 127 -12.86 13.38 2.44
N ASP A 128 -13.27 13.88 1.27
CA ASP A 128 -12.35 14.06 0.14
C ASP A 128 -11.25 15.12 0.42
N ASP A 129 -11.58 16.19 1.13
CA ASP A 129 -10.61 17.20 1.56
C ASP A 129 -9.55 16.63 2.51
N ALA A 130 -9.92 15.72 3.39
CA ALA A 130 -8.99 14.99 4.25
C ALA A 130 -8.11 14.01 3.44
N LEU A 131 -8.67 13.36 2.39
CA LEU A 131 -7.90 12.52 1.49
C LEU A 131 -6.85 13.33 0.71
N ILE A 132 -7.19 14.53 0.23
CA ILE A 132 -6.25 15.43 -0.44
C ILE A 132 -5.14 15.85 0.52
N SER A 133 -5.51 16.34 1.70
CA SER A 133 -4.56 16.80 2.73
C SER A 133 -3.58 15.68 3.12
N ALA A 134 -4.08 14.45 3.32
CA ALA A 134 -3.26 13.29 3.62
C ALA A 134 -2.34 12.87 2.48
N LEU A 135 -2.72 13.08 1.21
CA LEU A 135 -1.84 12.82 0.07
C LEU A 135 -0.69 13.83 0.03
N LEU A 136 -0.99 15.12 0.21
CA LEU A 136 0.01 16.19 0.21
C LEU A 136 0.99 16.04 1.38
N GLU A 137 0.50 15.77 2.58
CA GLU A 137 1.33 15.54 3.76
C GLU A 137 2.29 14.36 3.56
N LYS A 138 1.79 13.22 3.08
CA LYS A 138 2.64 12.05 2.82
C LYS A 138 3.66 12.30 1.70
N GLN A 139 3.27 13.02 0.65
CA GLN A 139 4.18 13.46 -0.41
C GLN A 139 5.33 14.30 0.17
N GLU A 140 5.02 15.26 1.03
CA GLU A 140 6.01 16.10 1.70
C GLU A 140 6.99 15.26 2.53
N ILE A 141 6.47 14.40 3.41
CA ILE A 141 7.28 13.49 4.26
C ILE A 141 8.26 12.65 3.41
N ILE A 142 7.78 12.06 2.31
CA ILE A 142 8.60 11.23 1.42
C ILE A 142 9.67 12.06 0.72
N THR A 143 9.31 13.26 0.26
CA THR A 143 10.23 14.18 -0.42
C THR A 143 11.31 14.70 0.52
N GLU A 144 10.96 15.08 1.75
CA GLU A 144 11.91 15.52 2.78
C GLU A 144 12.91 14.41 3.17
N ALA A 145 12.47 13.15 3.12
CA ALA A 145 13.35 12.00 3.34
C ALA A 145 14.28 11.71 2.15
N GLY A 146 14.13 12.41 1.02
CA GLY A 146 14.93 12.20 -0.20
C GLY A 146 14.63 10.89 -0.92
N LEU A 147 13.43 10.34 -0.74
CA LEU A 147 12.99 9.07 -1.33
C LEU A 147 12.10 9.28 -2.56
N GLU A 148 12.07 8.29 -3.44
CA GLU A 148 11.07 8.23 -4.48
C GLU A 148 9.70 7.87 -3.89
N GLY A 149 8.64 8.53 -4.37
CA GLY A 149 7.28 8.25 -3.95
C GLY A 149 6.38 7.92 -5.13
N TYR A 150 5.33 7.12 -4.91
CA TYR A 150 4.21 6.95 -5.83
C TYR A 150 2.91 6.78 -5.07
N MET A 151 1.80 7.14 -5.71
CA MET A 151 0.47 6.77 -5.22
C MET A 151 -0.10 5.64 -6.06
N SER A 152 -0.78 4.67 -5.41
CA SER A 152 -1.54 3.63 -6.10
C SER A 152 -3.02 3.81 -5.81
N THR A 153 -3.85 3.78 -6.85
CA THR A 153 -5.29 3.91 -6.65
C THR A 153 -5.87 2.62 -6.09
N GLN A 154 -6.88 2.76 -5.24
CA GLN A 154 -7.84 1.66 -5.06
C GLN A 154 -8.40 1.29 -6.44
N MET A 155 -8.82 0.04 -6.60
CA MET A 155 -9.46 -0.41 -7.82
C MET A 155 -10.63 0.52 -8.18
N CYS A 156 -10.59 1.09 -9.38
CA CYS A 156 -11.66 1.92 -9.94
C CYS A 156 -11.87 1.49 -11.39
N LEU A 157 -13.13 1.29 -11.78
CA LEU A 157 -13.49 0.79 -13.10
C LEU A 157 -13.93 1.90 -14.05
N ASP A 158 -14.12 3.12 -13.55
CA ASP A 158 -14.54 4.28 -14.33
C ASP A 158 -13.33 5.11 -14.75
N HIS A 159 -12.92 4.97 -16.00
CA HIS A 159 -11.76 5.68 -16.56
C HIS A 159 -11.95 7.21 -16.61
N GLN A 160 -13.19 7.71 -16.78
CA GLN A 160 -13.47 9.14 -16.80
C GLN A 160 -13.33 9.72 -15.40
N LYS A 161 -13.83 9.01 -14.40
CA LYS A 161 -13.68 9.37 -12.99
C LYS A 161 -12.23 9.39 -12.57
N ILE A 162 -11.43 8.38 -12.95
CA ILE A 162 -9.97 8.37 -12.71
C ILE A 162 -9.32 9.61 -13.31
N GLY A 163 -9.67 9.96 -14.56
CA GLY A 163 -9.09 11.11 -15.26
C GLY A 163 -9.40 12.43 -14.57
N SER A 164 -10.66 12.70 -14.24
CA SER A 164 -11.08 13.92 -13.54
C SER A 164 -10.48 14.00 -12.13
N TRP A 165 -10.54 12.90 -11.37
CA TRP A 165 -9.93 12.81 -10.06
C TRP A 165 -8.42 13.11 -10.10
N LEU A 166 -7.69 12.52 -11.04
CA LEU A 166 -6.24 12.77 -11.15
C LEU A 166 -5.93 14.23 -11.50
N ALA A 167 -6.73 14.84 -12.39
CA ALA A 167 -6.59 16.25 -12.74
C ALA A 167 -6.79 17.17 -11.51
N GLU A 168 -7.79 16.89 -10.69
CA GLU A 168 -8.04 17.60 -9.43
C GLU A 168 -6.87 17.46 -8.44
N ARG A 169 -6.35 16.24 -8.26
CA ARG A 169 -5.17 16.00 -7.38
C ARG A 169 -3.94 16.74 -7.89
N ARG A 170 -3.72 16.77 -9.22
CA ARG A 170 -2.63 17.56 -9.84
C ARG A 170 -2.81 19.06 -9.58
N SER A 171 -4.03 19.57 -9.72
CA SER A 171 -4.35 20.98 -9.45
C SER A 171 -4.16 21.35 -7.96
N ALA A 172 -4.37 20.40 -7.05
CA ALA A 172 -4.12 20.56 -5.62
C ALA A 172 -2.63 20.47 -5.24
N GLY A 173 -1.72 20.12 -6.17
CA GLY A 173 -0.28 20.07 -5.91
C GLY A 173 0.30 18.66 -5.71
N VAL A 174 -0.49 17.60 -5.91
CA VAL A 174 0.04 16.23 -5.87
C VAL A 174 0.86 15.96 -7.12
N THR A 175 2.15 15.66 -6.97
CA THR A 175 3.09 15.41 -8.07
C THR A 175 3.52 13.95 -8.20
N LEU A 176 3.25 13.11 -7.20
CA LEU A 176 3.62 11.69 -7.17
C LEU A 176 3.13 10.94 -8.43
N PRO A 177 3.96 10.08 -9.04
CA PRO A 177 3.51 9.14 -10.06
C PRO A 177 2.27 8.37 -9.58
N CYS A 178 1.29 8.15 -10.48
CA CYS A 178 0.05 7.45 -10.16
C CYS A 178 0.04 6.08 -10.83
N HIS A 179 -0.03 5.03 -10.03
CA HIS A 179 -0.26 3.65 -10.47
C HIS A 179 -1.74 3.32 -10.34
N LEU A 180 -2.32 2.77 -11.38
CA LEU A 180 -3.74 2.41 -11.39
C LEU A 180 -3.93 0.99 -10.85
N GLY A 181 -4.79 0.85 -9.85
CA GLY A 181 -5.27 -0.43 -9.37
C GLY A 181 -6.30 -1.00 -10.36
N VAL A 182 -5.98 -2.12 -10.97
CA VAL A 182 -6.88 -2.83 -11.89
C VAL A 182 -7.11 -4.25 -11.39
N PRO A 183 -8.32 -4.82 -11.60
CA PRO A 183 -8.57 -6.19 -11.19
C PRO A 183 -7.70 -7.16 -11.99
N GLY A 184 -7.22 -8.21 -11.32
CA GLY A 184 -6.61 -9.35 -11.99
C GLY A 184 -7.64 -10.15 -12.80
N ALA A 185 -7.23 -11.32 -13.30
CA ALA A 185 -8.12 -12.24 -14.02
C ALA A 185 -9.13 -12.86 -13.04
N VAL A 186 -10.33 -12.26 -12.97
CA VAL A 186 -11.44 -12.70 -12.12
C VAL A 186 -12.71 -12.84 -12.96
N ASP A 187 -13.58 -13.79 -12.59
CA ASP A 187 -14.91 -13.88 -13.21
C ASP A 187 -15.81 -12.68 -12.79
N ARG A 188 -16.84 -12.44 -13.59
CA ARG A 188 -17.75 -11.30 -13.41
C ARG A 188 -18.44 -11.31 -12.04
N THR A 189 -18.85 -12.46 -11.55
CA THR A 189 -19.57 -12.60 -10.28
C THR A 189 -18.65 -12.25 -9.12
N ARG A 190 -17.42 -12.73 -9.16
CA ARG A 190 -16.41 -12.43 -8.16
C ARG A 190 -16.01 -10.96 -8.19
N LEU A 191 -15.86 -10.37 -9.38
CA LEU A 191 -15.57 -8.93 -9.53
C LEU A 191 -16.69 -8.08 -8.91
N LEU A 192 -17.96 -8.40 -9.18
CA LEU A 192 -19.10 -7.70 -8.57
C LEU A 192 -19.11 -7.82 -7.05
N THR A 193 -18.82 -9.00 -6.51
CA THR A 193 -18.74 -9.22 -5.05
C THR A 193 -17.62 -8.37 -4.43
N ILE A 194 -16.46 -8.30 -5.07
CA ILE A 194 -15.34 -7.46 -4.62
C ILE A 194 -15.73 -5.98 -4.67
N SER A 195 -16.31 -5.53 -5.79
CA SER A 195 -16.71 -4.13 -5.97
C SER A 195 -17.72 -3.68 -4.91
N LEU A 196 -18.75 -4.50 -4.63
CA LEU A 196 -19.73 -4.22 -3.58
C LEU A 196 -19.06 -4.14 -2.18
N ARG A 197 -18.12 -5.04 -1.89
CA ARG A 197 -17.41 -5.06 -0.61
C ARG A 197 -16.51 -3.83 -0.42
N LEU A 198 -15.92 -3.34 -1.50
CA LEU A 198 -15.04 -2.16 -1.50
C LEU A 198 -15.82 -0.84 -1.67
N GLY A 199 -17.14 -0.90 -1.92
CA GLY A 199 -17.96 0.30 -2.16
C GLY A 199 -17.57 1.05 -3.43
N ILE A 200 -17.14 0.34 -4.47
CA ILE A 200 -16.71 0.93 -5.76
C ILE A 200 -17.68 0.59 -6.89
N GLY A 201 -17.71 1.46 -7.91
CA GLY A 201 -18.54 1.22 -9.12
C GLY A 201 -19.99 1.65 -8.95
N HIS A 202 -20.28 2.68 -8.18
CA HIS A 202 -21.60 3.31 -8.02
C HIS A 202 -21.76 4.49 -8.95
#